data_80a109d6aa6dd75259028d06940626e1
#
_entry.id   80a109d6aa6dd75259028d06940626e1
#
_cell.length_a   1.000
_cell.length_b   1.000
_cell.length_c   1.000
_cell.angle_alpha   90.00
_cell.angle_beta   90.00
_cell.angle_gamma   90.00
#
_symmetry.space_group_name_H-M   'P 1'
#
loop_
_entity.id
_entity.type
_entity.pdbx_description
1 polymer ?
#
loop_
_entity_poly.entity_id
_entity_poly.type
_entity_poly.pdbx_seq_one_letter_code
_entity_poly.pdbx_strand_id
1 'polypeptide(L)'
;MNPKDITSKNIGRRSAAPNATVVRVAGPQDLLAYIPYRLGFEPAESVVAVSLTGPRQRVGLVARVDLDDLRLRQPDDPTGPDGAATARWLTDHVVADGADRAVVVLYTASDPTAPSGAARRAVELLRARLERRLPGVEVWLVAPTGFRALDCTDPSCCPPTGRPMVELKGSRVAAHMVLEGRTVAGTREERYALRPAPEAARTHARRAAARWSDTYRRLLNGTQAVALAEWGAESLGLWRSAVRAAAAAPPGRPAVLSPVDLGKIGAALADTPVRDAVLLSLAPGTDETALRTARREVDGDTDSATGAVMARIVDPEQGVPPDEDITRAARAVLEAVVTHVPRNRRAPAYLLLALVAWWHGDGGLAAERVSDALGVEPDYRLALLLRGAIVGGVPPGWVRRERASLHGGQEHGGQEHGAQEHGGQESEEVAAV
;
A
#
# COMPACT_ATOMS: atom_id res chain seq x y z
N MET A 1 46.96 28.09 32.83
CA MET A 1 47.24 27.65 31.45
C MET A 1 46.01 26.93 30.94
N ASN A 2 45.34 27.53 29.98
CA ASN A 2 44.05 27.12 29.42
C ASN A 2 44.17 25.88 28.50
N PRO A 3 43.26 24.96 28.50
CA PRO A 3 43.00 24.14 27.31
C PRO A 3 41.79 24.69 26.57
N LYS A 4 42.07 24.99 25.35
CA LYS A 4 41.18 25.59 24.36
C LYS A 4 40.05 24.66 23.93
N ASP A 5 38.90 25.29 23.72
CA ASP A 5 37.78 24.93 22.90
C ASP A 5 38.04 23.95 21.77
N ILE A 6 37.30 22.86 21.77
CA ILE A 6 37.00 22.10 20.56
C ILE A 6 35.49 22.09 20.41
N THR A 7 34.97 23.02 19.64
CA THR A 7 33.60 22.99 19.11
C THR A 7 33.48 21.82 18.14
N SER A 8 32.92 20.72 18.62
CA SER A 8 32.48 19.63 17.77
C SER A 8 31.18 20.04 17.10
N LYS A 9 31.29 20.46 15.82
CA LYS A 9 30.14 20.53 14.94
C LYS A 9 29.61 19.15 14.69
N ASN A 10 28.56 18.79 15.41
CA ASN A 10 27.73 17.64 15.12
C ASN A 10 26.94 17.93 13.84
N ILE A 11 27.53 17.57 12.70
CA ILE A 11 26.80 17.45 11.44
C ILE A 11 25.90 16.23 11.61
N GLY A 12 24.60 16.49 11.81
CA GLY A 12 23.58 15.47 11.87
C GLY A 12 23.69 14.57 10.63
N ARG A 13 24.16 13.34 10.84
CA ARG A 13 23.94 12.26 9.89
C ARG A 13 22.42 12.16 9.70
N ARG A 14 21.94 12.54 8.53
CA ARG A 14 20.63 12.12 8.05
C ARG A 14 20.63 10.60 8.19
N SER A 15 19.75 10.10 9.07
CA SER A 15 19.39 8.71 9.08
C SER A 15 18.81 8.41 7.71
N ALA A 16 19.60 7.79 6.86
CA ALA A 16 19.07 7.19 5.64
C ALA A 16 18.02 6.18 6.10
N ALA A 17 16.84 6.26 5.53
CA ALA A 17 15.86 5.19 5.63
C ALA A 17 16.58 3.87 5.33
N PRO A 18 16.32 2.77 6.07
CA PRO A 18 17.03 1.53 5.89
C PRO A 18 16.90 1.11 4.43
N ASN A 19 18.03 1.09 3.74
CA ASN A 19 18.29 0.59 2.40
C ASN A 19 17.05 0.22 1.59
N ALA A 20 16.41 1.20 0.96
CA ALA A 20 15.56 0.91 -0.17
C ALA A 20 16.49 0.34 -1.25
N THR A 21 16.56 -0.98 -1.33
CA THR A 21 17.38 -1.64 -2.32
C THR A 21 16.82 -1.30 -3.69
N VAL A 22 17.58 -0.53 -4.46
CA VAL A 22 17.20 -0.14 -5.82
C VAL A 22 17.37 -1.36 -6.71
N VAL A 23 16.30 -2.08 -6.96
CA VAL A 23 16.28 -3.14 -7.96
C VAL A 23 16.35 -2.51 -9.33
N ARG A 24 17.46 -2.73 -10.05
CA ARG A 24 17.60 -2.28 -11.43
C ARG A 24 16.93 -3.26 -12.36
N VAL A 25 15.88 -2.80 -13.01
CA VAL A 25 15.20 -3.51 -14.10
C VAL A 25 16.00 -3.23 -15.37
N ALA A 26 16.73 -4.24 -15.87
CA ALA A 26 17.57 -4.10 -17.06
C ALA A 26 16.77 -4.30 -18.36
N GLY A 27 15.57 -4.85 -18.28
CA GLY A 27 14.72 -5.10 -19.44
C GLY A 27 13.35 -5.64 -19.06
N PRO A 28 12.52 -5.96 -20.07
CA PRO A 28 11.16 -6.44 -19.86
C PRO A 28 11.07 -7.71 -19.01
N GLN A 29 12.01 -8.63 -19.17
CA GLN A 29 12.08 -9.86 -18.38
C GLN A 29 12.20 -9.59 -16.87
N ASP A 30 13.05 -8.64 -16.48
CA ASP A 30 13.23 -8.25 -15.09
C ASP A 30 11.95 -7.59 -14.54
N LEU A 31 11.27 -6.77 -15.36
CA LEU A 31 9.99 -6.15 -14.99
C LEU A 31 8.91 -7.20 -14.79
N LEU A 32 8.76 -8.15 -15.72
CA LEU A 32 7.80 -9.24 -15.61
C LEU A 32 8.06 -10.10 -14.36
N ALA A 33 9.33 -10.37 -14.04
CA ALA A 33 9.72 -11.10 -12.84
C ALA A 33 9.45 -10.30 -11.55
N TYR A 34 9.49 -8.96 -11.59
CA TYR A 34 9.25 -8.10 -10.43
C TYR A 34 7.77 -8.02 -10.02
N ILE A 35 6.85 -8.05 -11.00
CA ILE A 35 5.42 -7.81 -10.76
C ILE A 35 4.81 -8.73 -9.70
N PRO A 36 5.01 -10.09 -9.71
CA PRO A 36 4.47 -10.97 -8.68
C PRO A 36 4.95 -10.60 -7.26
N TYR A 37 6.22 -10.23 -7.10
CA TYR A 37 6.75 -9.80 -5.80
C TYR A 37 6.15 -8.47 -5.33
N ARG A 38 5.87 -7.56 -6.27
CA ARG A 38 5.23 -6.27 -5.93
C ARG A 38 3.78 -6.45 -5.52
N LEU A 39 3.06 -7.36 -6.17
CA LEU A 39 1.68 -7.72 -5.84
C LEU A 39 1.61 -8.66 -4.62
N GLY A 40 2.65 -9.46 -4.39
CA GLY A 40 2.72 -10.48 -3.34
C GLY A 40 2.03 -11.80 -3.69
N PHE A 41 1.54 -11.95 -4.92
CA PHE A 41 0.93 -13.19 -5.44
C PHE A 41 1.13 -13.29 -6.96
N GLU A 42 0.97 -14.52 -7.50
CA GLU A 42 0.99 -14.76 -8.95
C GLU A 42 -0.29 -14.23 -9.59
N PRO A 43 -0.22 -13.25 -10.51
CA PRO A 43 -1.40 -12.75 -11.20
C PRO A 43 -1.96 -13.81 -12.14
N ALA A 44 -3.29 -13.94 -12.19
CA ALA A 44 -4.02 -14.78 -13.12
C ALA A 44 -5.24 -14.02 -13.65
N GLU A 45 -5.64 -14.30 -14.90
CA GLU A 45 -6.82 -13.70 -15.58
C GLU A 45 -6.96 -12.21 -15.24
N SER A 46 -5.88 -11.44 -15.49
CA SER A 46 -5.80 -10.04 -15.09
C SER A 46 -4.89 -9.22 -16.00
N VAL A 47 -5.08 -7.92 -15.95
CA VAL A 47 -4.20 -6.93 -16.61
C VAL A 47 -3.48 -6.13 -15.53
N VAL A 48 -2.17 -6.01 -15.67
CA VAL A 48 -1.32 -5.20 -14.81
C VAL A 48 -0.77 -4.03 -15.62
N ALA A 49 -1.02 -2.82 -15.16
CA ALA A 49 -0.39 -1.61 -15.70
C ALA A 49 0.76 -1.18 -14.78
N VAL A 50 1.91 -0.93 -15.38
CA VAL A 50 3.11 -0.48 -14.69
C VAL A 50 3.49 0.90 -15.22
N SER A 51 3.63 1.88 -14.33
CA SER A 51 4.19 3.18 -14.67
C SER A 51 5.72 3.14 -14.62
N LEU A 52 6.35 3.79 -15.60
CA LEU A 52 7.78 4.00 -15.65
C LEU A 52 8.05 5.50 -15.66
N THR A 53 8.89 5.97 -14.73
CA THR A 53 9.14 7.39 -14.49
C THR A 53 10.62 7.76 -14.64
N GLY A 54 10.87 8.94 -15.19
CA GLY A 54 12.19 9.51 -15.36
C GLY A 54 13.07 8.81 -16.40
N PRO A 55 14.25 9.39 -16.71
CA PRO A 55 15.14 8.90 -17.76
C PRO A 55 15.71 7.50 -17.47
N ARG A 56 15.70 7.08 -16.21
CA ARG A 56 16.14 5.73 -15.79
C ARG A 56 15.00 4.74 -15.70
N GLN A 57 13.80 5.09 -16.14
CA GLN A 57 12.61 4.25 -16.15
C GLN A 57 12.37 3.54 -14.81
N ARG A 58 12.29 4.33 -13.74
CA ARG A 58 11.98 3.78 -12.40
C ARG A 58 10.57 3.23 -12.39
N VAL A 59 10.40 2.04 -11.83
CA VAL A 59 9.09 1.44 -11.62
C VAL A 59 8.36 2.23 -10.53
N GLY A 60 7.23 2.82 -10.88
CA GLY A 60 6.33 3.52 -9.98
C GLY A 60 5.12 2.66 -9.60
N LEU A 61 3.93 3.09 -10.02
CA LEU A 61 2.68 2.37 -9.79
C LEU A 61 2.69 1.00 -10.47
N VAL A 62 2.31 -0.04 -9.74
CA VAL A 62 1.93 -1.35 -10.27
C VAL A 62 0.48 -1.59 -9.89
N ALA A 63 -0.43 -1.41 -10.83
CA ALA A 63 -1.86 -1.54 -10.62
C ALA A 63 -2.41 -2.73 -11.41
N ARG A 64 -3.21 -3.55 -10.74
CA ARG A 64 -3.84 -4.74 -11.29
C ARG A 64 -5.35 -4.60 -11.31
N VAL A 65 -5.96 -5.03 -12.38
CA VAL A 65 -7.42 -5.20 -12.51
C VAL A 65 -7.72 -6.61 -13.02
N ASP A 66 -8.88 -7.14 -12.65
CA ASP A 66 -9.34 -8.41 -13.20
C ASP A 66 -9.67 -8.24 -14.67
N LEU A 67 -9.42 -9.26 -15.48
CA LEU A 67 -9.68 -9.21 -16.91
C LEU A 67 -11.18 -9.02 -17.19
N ASP A 68 -12.02 -9.58 -16.33
CA ASP A 68 -13.47 -9.43 -16.41
C ASP A 68 -13.93 -7.99 -16.20
N ASP A 69 -13.25 -7.22 -15.33
CA ASP A 69 -13.57 -5.81 -15.07
C ASP A 69 -13.26 -4.89 -16.27
N LEU A 70 -12.47 -5.37 -17.23
CA LEU A 70 -12.16 -4.68 -18.49
C LEU A 70 -13.10 -5.10 -19.64
N ARG A 71 -14.06 -5.99 -19.42
CA ARG A 71 -15.05 -6.33 -20.43
C ARG A 71 -15.93 -5.12 -20.74
N LEU A 72 -16.19 -4.91 -22.02
CA LEU A 72 -17.16 -3.90 -22.44
C LEU A 72 -18.55 -4.33 -21.99
N ARG A 73 -19.30 -3.39 -21.43
CA ARG A 73 -20.69 -3.59 -21.02
C ARG A 73 -21.50 -4.10 -22.20
N GLN A 74 -22.27 -5.12 -22.00
CA GLN A 74 -23.20 -5.65 -23.01
C GLN A 74 -24.54 -4.88 -22.95
N PRO A 75 -25.20 -4.66 -24.09
CA PRO A 75 -26.46 -3.92 -24.12
C PRO A 75 -27.59 -4.58 -23.31
N ASP A 76 -27.53 -5.90 -23.15
CA ASP A 76 -28.49 -6.75 -22.45
C ASP A 76 -28.13 -6.96 -20.97
N ASP A 77 -26.95 -6.51 -20.51
CA ASP A 77 -26.56 -6.54 -19.11
C ASP A 77 -26.14 -5.14 -18.63
N PRO A 78 -27.09 -4.29 -18.20
CA PRO A 78 -26.81 -2.94 -17.71
C PRO A 78 -26.09 -2.92 -16.35
N THR A 79 -26.08 -4.05 -15.63
CA THR A 79 -25.42 -4.19 -14.31
C THR A 79 -24.01 -4.79 -14.42
N GLY A 80 -23.64 -5.27 -15.59
CA GLY A 80 -22.32 -5.84 -15.87
C GLY A 80 -21.17 -4.84 -15.78
N PRO A 81 -19.93 -5.34 -15.80
CA PRO A 81 -18.72 -4.51 -15.67
C PRO A 81 -18.68 -3.41 -16.74
N ASP A 82 -18.23 -2.23 -16.37
CA ASP A 82 -17.96 -1.13 -17.29
C ASP A 82 -16.46 -1.07 -17.58
N GLY A 83 -16.02 -1.89 -18.53
CA GLY A 83 -14.61 -1.95 -18.92
C GLY A 83 -14.06 -0.62 -19.42
N ALA A 84 -14.91 0.25 -19.99
CA ALA A 84 -14.47 1.58 -20.40
C ALA A 84 -14.20 2.50 -19.22
N ALA A 85 -14.99 2.40 -18.14
CA ALA A 85 -14.76 3.13 -16.89
C ALA A 85 -13.52 2.59 -16.18
N THR A 86 -13.35 1.27 -16.09
CA THR A 86 -12.18 0.62 -15.50
C THR A 86 -10.88 1.00 -16.23
N ALA A 87 -10.88 0.96 -17.58
CA ALA A 87 -9.72 1.36 -18.35
C ALA A 87 -9.39 2.86 -18.19
N ARG A 88 -10.41 3.72 -18.07
CA ARG A 88 -10.22 5.14 -17.77
C ARG A 88 -9.59 5.33 -16.40
N TRP A 89 -10.18 4.72 -15.39
CA TRP A 89 -9.69 4.76 -14.02
C TRP A 89 -8.21 4.34 -13.95
N LEU A 90 -7.85 3.22 -14.55
CA LEU A 90 -6.48 2.71 -14.55
C LEU A 90 -5.52 3.66 -15.28
N THR A 91 -5.95 4.21 -16.43
CA THR A 91 -5.17 5.21 -17.18
C THR A 91 -4.91 6.47 -16.34
N ASP A 92 -5.95 6.99 -15.70
CA ASP A 92 -5.83 8.21 -14.89
C ASP A 92 -4.87 8.00 -13.71
N HIS A 93 -4.84 6.81 -13.10
CA HIS A 93 -3.91 6.47 -12.02
C HIS A 93 -2.46 6.34 -12.51
N VAL A 94 -2.23 5.71 -13.67
CA VAL A 94 -0.90 5.62 -14.29
C VAL A 94 -0.35 7.00 -14.62
N VAL A 95 -1.19 7.89 -15.17
CA VAL A 95 -0.80 9.26 -15.50
C VAL A 95 -0.58 10.10 -14.23
N ALA A 96 -1.46 9.97 -13.24
CA ALA A 96 -1.32 10.68 -11.95
C ALA A 96 -0.07 10.27 -11.17
N ASP A 97 0.47 9.06 -11.42
CA ASP A 97 1.75 8.61 -10.87
C ASP A 97 2.97 9.31 -11.49
N GLY A 98 2.76 10.16 -12.49
CA GLY A 98 3.84 10.87 -13.20
C GLY A 98 4.57 9.99 -14.22
N ALA A 99 3.87 9.03 -14.82
CA ALA A 99 4.46 8.13 -15.80
C ALA A 99 4.90 8.88 -17.06
N ASP A 100 6.15 8.62 -17.49
CA ASP A 100 6.64 8.99 -18.82
C ASP A 100 6.34 7.90 -19.86
N ARG A 101 6.27 6.65 -19.41
CA ARG A 101 5.95 5.46 -20.20
C ARG A 101 5.10 4.49 -19.38
N ALA A 102 4.40 3.59 -20.03
CA ALA A 102 3.65 2.52 -19.42
C ALA A 102 3.94 1.17 -20.04
N VAL A 103 3.93 0.13 -19.21
CA VAL A 103 3.94 -1.27 -19.66
C VAL A 103 2.65 -1.92 -19.19
N VAL A 104 1.95 -2.58 -20.11
CA VAL A 104 0.74 -3.36 -19.83
C VAL A 104 1.09 -4.84 -19.91
N VAL A 105 0.73 -5.62 -18.91
CA VAL A 105 0.99 -7.05 -18.87
C VAL A 105 -0.34 -7.78 -18.73
N LEU A 106 -0.65 -8.60 -19.72
CA LEU A 106 -1.80 -9.50 -19.72
C LEU A 106 -1.40 -10.84 -19.15
N TYR A 107 -2.04 -11.24 -18.05
CA TYR A 107 -1.94 -12.58 -17.46
C TYR A 107 -3.19 -13.37 -17.81
N THR A 108 -3.07 -14.38 -18.66
CA THR A 108 -4.21 -15.23 -19.06
C THR A 108 -3.77 -16.59 -19.57
N ALA A 109 -4.58 -17.60 -19.30
CA ALA A 109 -4.44 -18.92 -19.91
C ALA A 109 -5.12 -19.00 -21.28
N SER A 110 -6.00 -18.05 -21.61
CA SER A 110 -6.69 -17.98 -22.91
C SER A 110 -5.73 -17.54 -24.01
N ASP A 111 -5.94 -18.00 -25.25
CA ASP A 111 -5.17 -17.54 -26.40
C ASP A 111 -5.58 -16.08 -26.77
N PRO A 112 -4.73 -15.09 -26.52
CA PRO A 112 -5.05 -13.70 -26.86
C PRO A 112 -4.83 -13.39 -28.34
N THR A 113 -4.30 -14.33 -29.13
CA THR A 113 -4.07 -14.12 -30.56
C THR A 113 -5.34 -14.30 -31.38
N ALA A 114 -6.37 -14.93 -30.78
CA ALA A 114 -7.67 -15.02 -31.42
C ALA A 114 -8.26 -13.61 -31.66
N PRO A 115 -8.62 -13.23 -32.91
CA PRO A 115 -9.07 -11.89 -33.24
C PRO A 115 -10.31 -11.43 -32.45
N SER A 116 -11.15 -12.37 -32.05
CA SER A 116 -12.38 -12.15 -31.28
C SER A 116 -12.21 -12.33 -29.76
N GLY A 117 -10.98 -12.57 -29.29
CA GLY A 117 -10.71 -12.88 -27.86
C GLY A 117 -11.08 -11.73 -26.93
N ALA A 118 -11.81 -12.02 -25.85
CA ALA A 118 -12.19 -11.02 -24.85
C ALA A 118 -10.95 -10.39 -24.18
N ALA A 119 -9.93 -11.20 -23.92
CA ALA A 119 -8.66 -10.75 -23.34
C ALA A 119 -7.95 -9.74 -24.26
N ARG A 120 -7.92 -9.99 -25.57
CA ARG A 120 -7.33 -9.04 -26.51
C ARG A 120 -8.09 -7.71 -26.54
N ARG A 121 -9.41 -7.74 -26.62
CA ARG A 121 -10.23 -6.51 -26.61
C ARG A 121 -10.03 -5.69 -25.34
N ALA A 122 -9.92 -6.35 -24.19
CA ALA A 122 -9.68 -5.68 -22.91
C ALA A 122 -8.32 -4.94 -22.90
N VAL A 123 -7.27 -5.59 -23.38
CA VAL A 123 -5.93 -5.00 -23.47
C VAL A 123 -5.89 -3.86 -24.48
N GLU A 124 -6.48 -4.03 -25.67
CA GLU A 124 -6.52 -2.99 -26.70
C GLU A 124 -7.32 -1.76 -26.25
N LEU A 125 -8.40 -1.96 -25.47
CA LEU A 125 -9.15 -0.86 -24.86
C LEU A 125 -8.28 -0.04 -23.92
N LEU A 126 -7.52 -0.69 -23.02
CA LEU A 126 -6.62 -0.02 -22.09
C LEU A 126 -5.45 0.65 -22.82
N ARG A 127 -4.81 -0.07 -23.75
CA ARG A 127 -3.71 0.43 -24.57
C ARG A 127 -4.09 1.70 -25.31
N ALA A 128 -5.21 1.68 -26.04
CA ALA A 128 -5.68 2.83 -26.80
C ALA A 128 -5.96 4.06 -25.93
N ARG A 129 -6.29 3.87 -24.65
CA ARG A 129 -6.46 4.97 -23.71
C ARG A 129 -5.12 5.51 -23.20
N LEU A 130 -4.19 4.63 -22.85
CA LEU A 130 -2.85 5.01 -22.39
C LEU A 130 -2.08 5.73 -23.49
N GLU A 131 -2.12 5.26 -24.75
CA GLU A 131 -1.42 5.85 -25.89
C GLU A 131 -1.86 7.28 -26.23
N ARG A 132 -3.07 7.68 -25.81
CA ARG A 132 -3.51 9.08 -25.93
C ARG A 132 -2.81 10.03 -24.95
N ARG A 133 -2.18 9.48 -23.91
CA ARG A 133 -1.58 10.25 -22.81
C ARG A 133 -0.07 10.02 -22.69
N LEU A 134 0.41 8.87 -23.10
CA LEU A 134 1.78 8.41 -22.95
C LEU A 134 2.31 7.82 -24.25
N PRO A 135 3.56 8.13 -24.66
CA PRO A 135 4.14 7.55 -25.86
C PRO A 135 4.53 6.09 -25.64
N GLY A 136 4.32 5.26 -26.65
CA GLY A 136 4.91 3.92 -26.74
C GLY A 136 4.54 2.97 -25.61
N VAL A 137 3.26 2.58 -25.53
CA VAL A 137 2.79 1.57 -24.56
C VAL A 137 3.20 0.18 -25.04
N GLU A 138 4.05 -0.49 -24.28
CA GLU A 138 4.42 -1.88 -24.54
C GLU A 138 3.40 -2.83 -23.90
N VAL A 139 3.03 -3.87 -24.65
CA VAL A 139 2.11 -4.90 -24.16
C VAL A 139 2.80 -6.26 -24.12
N TRP A 140 2.78 -6.90 -22.96
CA TRP A 140 3.33 -8.22 -22.73
C TRP A 140 2.24 -9.22 -22.38
N LEU A 141 2.40 -10.44 -22.83
CA LEU A 141 1.60 -11.59 -22.45
C LEU A 141 2.42 -12.48 -21.52
N VAL A 142 1.81 -12.90 -20.42
CA VAL A 142 2.30 -13.97 -19.55
C VAL A 142 1.22 -15.04 -19.46
N ALA A 143 1.54 -16.22 -19.93
CA ALA A 143 0.67 -17.40 -19.93
C ALA A 143 1.36 -18.57 -19.21
N PRO A 144 0.66 -19.62 -18.81
CA PRO A 144 1.28 -20.80 -18.20
C PRO A 144 2.37 -21.43 -19.08
N THR A 145 2.27 -21.29 -20.40
CA THR A 145 3.21 -21.84 -21.39
C THR A 145 4.47 -20.99 -21.57
N GLY A 146 4.41 -19.68 -21.27
CA GLY A 146 5.53 -18.77 -21.46
C GLY A 146 5.12 -17.30 -21.50
N PHE A 147 6.07 -16.42 -21.79
CA PHE A 147 5.85 -14.99 -21.89
C PHE A 147 6.40 -14.43 -23.21
N ARG A 148 5.75 -13.38 -23.76
CA ARG A 148 6.16 -12.71 -25.00
C ARG A 148 5.62 -11.29 -25.09
N ALA A 149 6.26 -10.44 -25.90
CA ALA A 149 5.64 -9.18 -26.29
C ALA A 149 4.47 -9.48 -27.26
N LEU A 150 3.32 -8.84 -27.06
CA LEU A 150 2.10 -9.15 -27.80
C LEU A 150 2.23 -8.78 -29.29
N ASP A 151 2.95 -7.71 -29.59
CA ASP A 151 3.11 -7.17 -30.95
C ASP A 151 4.42 -7.60 -31.63
N CYS A 152 5.26 -8.40 -30.97
CA CYS A 152 6.50 -8.86 -31.54
C CYS A 152 6.24 -9.99 -32.56
N THR A 153 6.67 -9.80 -33.78
CA THR A 153 6.55 -10.78 -34.86
C THR A 153 7.83 -11.56 -35.13
N ASP A 154 8.92 -11.24 -34.43
CA ASP A 154 10.19 -11.93 -34.56
C ASP A 154 10.20 -13.22 -33.72
N PRO A 155 10.18 -14.41 -34.35
CA PRO A 155 10.16 -15.68 -33.62
C PRO A 155 11.47 -16.00 -32.91
N SER A 156 12.58 -15.33 -33.23
CA SER A 156 13.84 -15.48 -32.53
C SER A 156 13.83 -14.74 -31.18
N CYS A 157 13.11 -13.63 -31.10
CA CYS A 157 12.92 -12.84 -29.88
C CYS A 157 11.71 -13.35 -29.07
N CYS A 158 10.59 -13.56 -29.76
CA CYS A 158 9.30 -13.93 -29.18
C CYS A 158 8.71 -15.16 -29.88
N PRO A 159 9.14 -16.38 -29.53
CA PRO A 159 8.58 -17.59 -30.10
C PRO A 159 7.05 -17.63 -29.98
N PRO A 160 6.33 -18.26 -30.91
CA PRO A 160 4.85 -18.36 -30.85
C PRO A 160 4.32 -18.94 -29.54
N THR A 161 5.03 -19.89 -28.93
CA THR A 161 4.73 -20.48 -27.62
C THR A 161 5.13 -19.60 -26.42
N GLY A 162 5.80 -18.46 -26.68
CA GLY A 162 6.43 -17.64 -25.65
C GLY A 162 7.79 -18.15 -25.18
N ARG A 163 8.56 -17.29 -24.53
CA ARG A 163 9.79 -17.66 -23.83
C ARG A 163 9.46 -18.42 -22.54
N PRO A 164 10.26 -19.39 -22.12
CA PRO A 164 9.97 -20.24 -20.97
C PRO A 164 9.82 -19.46 -19.65
N MET A 165 8.82 -19.77 -18.84
CA MET A 165 8.60 -19.15 -17.53
C MET A 165 9.78 -19.32 -16.55
N VAL A 166 10.62 -20.35 -16.74
CA VAL A 166 11.83 -20.54 -15.93
C VAL A 166 12.80 -19.36 -16.04
N GLU A 167 12.80 -18.64 -17.15
CA GLU A 167 13.66 -17.47 -17.34
C GLU A 167 13.24 -16.31 -16.42
N LEU A 168 11.94 -16.13 -16.16
CA LEU A 168 11.45 -15.11 -15.19
C LEU A 168 11.85 -15.52 -13.76
N LYS A 169 11.65 -16.79 -13.42
CA LYS A 169 11.95 -17.31 -12.08
C LYS A 169 13.45 -17.31 -11.78
N GLY A 170 14.29 -17.49 -12.80
CA GLY A 170 15.74 -17.45 -12.72
C GLY A 170 16.37 -16.08 -12.91
N SER A 171 15.56 -15.01 -13.03
CA SER A 171 16.07 -13.65 -13.24
C SER A 171 16.82 -13.12 -12.01
N ARG A 172 17.71 -12.13 -12.25
CA ARG A 172 18.42 -11.44 -11.15
C ARG A 172 17.47 -10.76 -10.18
N VAL A 173 16.38 -10.22 -10.70
CA VAL A 173 15.34 -9.56 -9.89
C VAL A 173 14.67 -10.58 -8.98
N ALA A 174 14.25 -11.74 -9.50
CA ALA A 174 13.64 -12.79 -8.70
C ALA A 174 14.58 -13.27 -7.58
N ALA A 175 15.86 -13.56 -7.91
CA ALA A 175 16.86 -13.96 -6.94
C ALA A 175 17.06 -12.90 -5.83
N HIS A 176 17.13 -11.63 -6.21
CA HIS A 176 17.27 -10.52 -5.27
C HIS A 176 16.06 -10.40 -4.33
N MET A 177 14.83 -10.48 -4.87
CA MET A 177 13.61 -10.41 -4.06
C MET A 177 13.52 -11.57 -3.05
N VAL A 178 13.97 -12.77 -3.43
CA VAL A 178 14.04 -13.93 -2.51
C VAL A 178 15.07 -13.67 -1.40
N LEU A 179 16.24 -13.12 -1.73
CA LEU A 179 17.26 -12.76 -0.73
C LEU A 179 16.77 -11.69 0.27
N GLU A 180 15.90 -10.79 -0.18
CA GLU A 180 15.21 -9.83 0.72
C GLU A 180 14.07 -10.46 1.54
N GLY A 181 13.86 -11.78 1.44
CA GLY A 181 12.79 -12.45 2.16
C GLY A 181 11.39 -12.22 1.60
N ARG A 182 11.29 -11.68 0.39
CA ARG A 182 9.99 -11.49 -0.27
C ARG A 182 9.45 -12.84 -0.74
N THR A 183 8.19 -13.10 -0.45
CA THR A 183 7.47 -14.30 -0.87
C THR A 183 6.31 -13.93 -1.78
N VAL A 184 5.98 -14.84 -2.71
CA VAL A 184 4.86 -14.72 -3.63
C VAL A 184 3.91 -15.88 -3.32
N ALA A 185 2.64 -15.55 -3.02
CA ALA A 185 1.59 -16.55 -2.87
C ALA A 185 1.13 -17.06 -4.25
N GLY A 186 0.59 -18.29 -4.29
CA GLY A 186 0.08 -18.86 -5.54
C GLY A 186 -1.12 -18.11 -6.09
N THR A 187 -1.99 -17.61 -5.20
CA THR A 187 -3.17 -16.84 -5.59
C THR A 187 -3.36 -15.58 -4.73
N ARG A 188 -4.24 -14.68 -5.19
CA ARG A 188 -4.65 -13.50 -4.42
C ARG A 188 -5.34 -13.90 -3.11
N GLU A 189 -6.18 -14.90 -3.17
CA GLU A 189 -6.91 -15.43 -2.01
C GLU A 189 -5.95 -15.98 -0.96
N GLU A 190 -4.93 -16.74 -1.37
CA GLU A 190 -3.88 -17.23 -0.46
C GLU A 190 -3.10 -16.10 0.19
N ARG A 191 -2.79 -15.05 -0.59
CA ARG A 191 -2.06 -13.86 -0.11
C ARG A 191 -2.79 -13.14 1.00
N TYR A 192 -4.11 -13.06 0.89
CA TYR A 192 -4.93 -12.24 1.78
C TYR A 192 -5.73 -13.06 2.80
N ALA A 193 -5.72 -14.40 2.71
CA ALA A 193 -6.48 -15.26 3.60
C ALA A 193 -6.04 -15.14 5.06
N LEU A 194 -6.98 -14.89 5.94
CA LEU A 194 -6.82 -14.97 7.38
C LEU A 194 -7.51 -16.25 7.88
N ARG A 195 -6.70 -17.26 8.20
CA ARG A 195 -7.22 -18.57 8.66
C ARG A 195 -7.81 -18.44 10.05
N PRO A 196 -9.06 -18.92 10.27
CA PRO A 196 -9.67 -18.91 11.59
C PRO A 196 -8.81 -19.64 12.62
N ALA A 197 -8.72 -19.10 13.83
CA ALA A 197 -8.05 -19.73 14.96
C ALA A 197 -8.79 -21.04 15.36
N PRO A 198 -8.14 -21.94 16.11
CA PRO A 198 -8.77 -23.16 16.62
C PRO A 198 -10.07 -22.87 17.36
N GLU A 199 -11.05 -23.77 17.25
CA GLU A 199 -12.41 -23.58 17.80
C GLU A 199 -12.42 -23.25 19.30
N ALA A 200 -11.57 -23.95 20.09
CA ALA A 200 -11.45 -23.67 21.51
C ALA A 200 -11.02 -22.23 21.81
N ALA A 201 -10.02 -21.71 21.08
CA ALA A 201 -9.56 -20.34 21.20
C ALA A 201 -10.64 -19.33 20.81
N ARG A 202 -11.34 -19.58 19.70
CA ARG A 202 -12.50 -18.75 19.26
C ARG A 202 -13.62 -18.74 20.27
N THR A 203 -13.87 -19.88 20.92
CA THR A 203 -14.90 -19.96 21.98
C THR A 203 -14.52 -19.14 23.21
N HIS A 204 -13.25 -19.17 23.63
CA HIS A 204 -12.77 -18.32 24.73
C HIS A 204 -12.86 -16.85 24.37
N ALA A 205 -12.41 -16.45 23.18
CA ALA A 205 -12.50 -15.09 22.68
C ALA A 205 -13.95 -14.58 22.62
N ARG A 206 -14.87 -15.39 22.08
CA ARG A 206 -16.30 -15.06 21.97
C ARG A 206 -16.93 -14.80 23.35
N ARG A 207 -16.67 -15.67 24.34
CA ARG A 207 -17.17 -15.51 25.71
C ARG A 207 -16.59 -14.26 26.37
N ALA A 208 -15.33 -13.99 26.20
CA ALA A 208 -14.66 -12.79 26.72
C ALA A 208 -15.23 -11.52 26.06
N ALA A 209 -15.36 -11.51 24.76
CA ALA A 209 -15.95 -10.40 24.00
C ALA A 209 -17.40 -10.10 24.46
N ALA A 210 -18.22 -11.13 24.67
CA ALA A 210 -19.58 -10.94 25.17
C ALA A 210 -19.59 -10.24 26.54
N ARG A 211 -18.85 -10.79 27.53
CA ARG A 211 -18.77 -10.19 28.87
C ARG A 211 -18.24 -8.75 28.85
N TRP A 212 -17.22 -8.47 28.02
CA TRP A 212 -16.63 -7.14 27.89
C TRP A 212 -17.62 -6.13 27.33
N SER A 213 -18.39 -6.53 26.31
CA SER A 213 -19.46 -5.72 25.74
C SER A 213 -20.64 -5.52 26.71
N ASP A 214 -20.95 -6.52 27.54
CA ASP A 214 -22.00 -6.39 28.55
C ASP A 214 -21.60 -5.40 29.64
N THR A 215 -20.33 -5.39 30.04
CA THR A 215 -19.79 -4.39 30.95
C THR A 215 -19.88 -2.99 30.33
N TYR A 216 -19.44 -2.81 29.11
CA TYR A 216 -19.55 -1.54 28.38
C TYR A 216 -20.99 -1.01 28.34
N ARG A 217 -21.95 -1.86 27.94
CA ARG A 217 -23.38 -1.47 27.87
C ARG A 217 -23.95 -1.06 29.24
N ARG A 218 -23.58 -1.75 30.30
CA ARG A 218 -23.99 -1.39 31.66
C ARG A 218 -23.44 -0.03 32.10
N LEU A 219 -22.14 0.24 31.83
CA LEU A 219 -21.50 1.52 32.15
C LEU A 219 -22.11 2.67 31.36
N LEU A 220 -22.38 2.45 30.07
CA LEU A 220 -22.97 3.45 29.19
C LEU A 220 -24.41 3.81 29.65
N ASN A 221 -25.26 2.80 29.92
CA ASN A 221 -26.63 3.00 30.35
C ASN A 221 -26.75 3.55 31.78
N GLY A 222 -25.76 3.27 32.65
CA GLY A 222 -25.71 3.76 34.02
C GLY A 222 -25.16 5.16 34.17
N THR A 223 -24.80 5.88 33.09
CA THR A 223 -24.18 7.22 33.12
C THR A 223 -22.92 7.30 33.99
N GLN A 224 -22.19 6.21 34.09
CA GLN A 224 -20.96 6.08 34.91
C GLN A 224 -19.74 6.55 34.11
N ALA A 225 -19.61 7.86 33.89
CA ALA A 225 -18.57 8.43 33.02
C ALA A 225 -17.13 8.05 33.43
N VAL A 226 -16.84 8.07 34.76
CA VAL A 226 -15.50 7.71 35.26
C VAL A 226 -15.21 6.22 35.00
N ALA A 227 -16.14 5.32 35.32
CA ALA A 227 -15.95 3.90 35.10
C ALA A 227 -15.89 3.54 33.61
N LEU A 228 -16.57 4.30 32.75
CA LEU A 228 -16.50 4.17 31.32
C LEU A 228 -15.14 4.63 30.76
N ALA A 229 -14.58 5.71 31.30
CA ALA A 229 -13.23 6.18 30.96
C ALA A 229 -12.16 5.14 31.38
N GLU A 230 -12.29 4.55 32.57
CA GLU A 230 -11.38 3.48 33.01
C GLU A 230 -11.53 2.20 32.16
N TRP A 231 -12.73 1.84 31.75
CA TRP A 231 -12.93 0.73 30.82
C TRP A 231 -12.25 0.99 29.45
N GLY A 232 -12.29 2.23 28.95
CA GLY A 232 -11.57 2.63 27.75
C GLY A 232 -10.06 2.52 27.92
N ALA A 233 -9.53 3.05 29.03
CA ALA A 233 -8.11 2.96 29.37
C ALA A 233 -7.63 1.50 29.54
N GLU A 234 -8.41 0.63 30.21
CA GLU A 234 -8.11 -0.81 30.34
C GLU A 234 -8.10 -1.49 28.96
N SER A 235 -9.07 -1.17 28.10
CA SER A 235 -9.14 -1.70 26.74
C SER A 235 -7.90 -1.33 25.91
N LEU A 236 -7.43 -0.07 25.97
CA LEU A 236 -6.19 0.37 25.34
C LEU A 236 -4.97 -0.32 25.97
N GLY A 237 -4.97 -0.53 27.30
CA GLY A 237 -3.95 -1.28 28.02
C GLY A 237 -3.79 -2.71 27.53
N LEU A 238 -4.89 -3.42 27.29
CA LEU A 238 -4.92 -4.76 26.70
C LEU A 238 -4.32 -4.77 25.29
N TRP A 239 -4.73 -3.80 24.44
CA TRP A 239 -4.15 -3.61 23.12
C TRP A 239 -2.64 -3.41 23.16
N ARG A 240 -2.14 -2.46 23.97
CA ARG A 240 -0.72 -2.16 24.12
C ARG A 240 0.07 -3.38 24.63
N SER A 241 -0.50 -4.15 25.52
CA SER A 241 0.14 -5.38 26.03
C SER A 241 0.25 -6.45 24.94
N ALA A 242 -0.80 -6.62 24.13
CA ALA A 242 -0.78 -7.55 23.00
C ALA A 242 0.25 -7.11 21.92
N VAL A 243 0.32 -5.81 21.61
CA VAL A 243 1.32 -5.26 20.66
C VAL A 243 2.75 -5.49 21.18
N ARG A 244 3.02 -5.22 22.47
CA ARG A 244 4.35 -5.52 23.06
C ARG A 244 4.71 -7.00 22.97
N ALA A 245 3.74 -7.90 23.24
CA ALA A 245 3.95 -9.34 23.11
C ALA A 245 4.24 -9.74 21.65
N ALA A 246 3.55 -9.12 20.70
CA ALA A 246 3.79 -9.34 19.27
C ALA A 246 5.15 -8.80 18.81
N ALA A 247 5.56 -7.64 19.30
CA ALA A 247 6.87 -7.05 19.01
C ALA A 247 8.04 -7.88 19.57
N ALA A 248 7.84 -8.52 20.72
CA ALA A 248 8.86 -9.38 21.37
C ALA A 248 8.94 -10.80 20.75
N ALA A 249 8.03 -11.17 19.85
CA ALA A 249 8.06 -12.50 19.21
C ALA A 249 9.29 -12.64 18.29
N PRO A 250 10.00 -13.80 18.33
CA PRO A 250 11.12 -14.05 17.47
C PRO A 250 10.72 -13.99 15.99
N PRO A 251 11.61 -13.55 15.08
CA PRO A 251 11.34 -13.56 13.65
C PRO A 251 10.89 -14.95 13.15
N GLY A 252 9.83 -14.98 12.34
CA GLY A 252 9.28 -16.21 11.77
C GLY A 252 8.43 -17.06 12.73
N ARG A 253 8.22 -16.61 13.98
CA ARG A 253 7.31 -17.27 14.92
C ARG A 253 6.13 -16.35 15.25
N PRO A 254 4.87 -16.83 15.15
CA PRO A 254 3.73 -16.05 15.59
C PRO A 254 3.79 -15.80 17.09
N ALA A 255 3.38 -14.60 17.51
CA ALA A 255 3.23 -14.26 18.91
C ALA A 255 2.17 -15.13 19.58
N VAL A 256 2.44 -15.60 20.79
CA VAL A 256 1.43 -16.30 21.62
C VAL A 256 0.56 -15.23 22.29
N LEU A 257 -0.64 -14.99 21.76
CA LEU A 257 -1.59 -14.02 22.27
C LEU A 257 -2.74 -14.71 23.00
N SER A 258 -3.20 -14.12 24.10
CA SER A 258 -4.31 -14.66 24.91
C SER A 258 -5.63 -14.56 24.11
N PRO A 259 -6.36 -15.68 23.85
CA PRO A 259 -7.67 -15.63 23.21
C PRO A 259 -8.68 -14.77 23.96
N VAL A 260 -8.57 -14.71 25.30
CA VAL A 260 -9.45 -13.90 26.16
C VAL A 260 -9.19 -12.42 25.90
N ASP A 261 -7.93 -11.99 25.83
CA ASP A 261 -7.57 -10.59 25.61
C ASP A 261 -7.90 -10.18 24.16
N LEU A 262 -7.68 -11.07 23.18
CA LEU A 262 -8.11 -10.83 21.79
C LEU A 262 -9.62 -10.64 21.70
N GLY A 263 -10.42 -11.42 22.46
CA GLY A 263 -11.85 -11.24 22.55
C GLY A 263 -12.26 -9.90 23.14
N LYS A 264 -11.62 -9.47 24.23
CA LYS A 264 -11.85 -8.15 24.85
C LYS A 264 -11.48 -7.00 23.91
N ILE A 265 -10.29 -7.08 23.28
CA ILE A 265 -9.84 -6.09 22.28
C ILE A 265 -10.84 -5.98 21.13
N GLY A 266 -11.26 -7.12 20.54
CA GLY A 266 -12.21 -7.10 19.44
C GLY A 266 -13.59 -6.55 19.83
N ALA A 267 -14.00 -6.69 21.09
CA ALA A 267 -15.21 -6.06 21.60
C ALA A 267 -15.02 -4.55 21.80
N ALA A 268 -13.88 -4.13 22.30
CA ALA A 268 -13.55 -2.74 22.58
C ALA A 268 -13.39 -1.89 21.32
N LEU A 269 -12.90 -2.46 20.23
CA LEU A 269 -12.76 -1.77 18.94
C LEU A 269 -14.11 -1.33 18.31
N ALA A 270 -15.24 -1.85 18.78
CA ALA A 270 -16.56 -1.37 18.39
C ALA A 270 -16.87 0.01 18.97
N ASP A 271 -16.18 0.41 20.03
CA ASP A 271 -16.28 1.73 20.63
C ASP A 271 -15.34 2.71 19.92
N THR A 272 -15.92 3.80 19.39
CA THR A 272 -15.16 4.78 18.58
C THR A 272 -13.95 5.36 19.32
N PRO A 273 -14.05 5.88 20.57
CA PRO A 273 -12.90 6.38 21.30
C PRO A 273 -11.76 5.37 21.47
N VAL A 274 -12.08 4.11 21.76
CA VAL A 274 -11.04 3.06 21.89
C VAL A 274 -10.43 2.72 20.53
N ARG A 275 -11.23 2.61 19.49
CA ARG A 275 -10.73 2.39 18.11
C ARG A 275 -9.78 3.51 17.67
N ASP A 276 -10.18 4.75 17.91
CA ASP A 276 -9.38 5.93 17.55
C ASP A 276 -8.11 6.01 18.38
N ALA A 277 -8.16 5.68 19.67
CA ALA A 277 -6.97 5.55 20.52
C ALA A 277 -6.00 4.46 20.03
N VAL A 278 -6.53 3.32 19.56
CA VAL A 278 -5.72 2.27 18.93
C VAL A 278 -5.06 2.80 17.64
N LEU A 279 -5.79 3.53 16.78
CA LEU A 279 -5.25 4.15 15.58
C LEU A 279 -4.13 5.15 15.93
N LEU A 280 -4.35 6.04 16.90
CA LEU A 280 -3.35 7.00 17.35
C LEU A 280 -2.08 6.31 17.85
N SER A 281 -2.21 5.19 18.58
CA SER A 281 -1.07 4.43 19.12
C SER A 281 -0.17 3.79 18.05
N LEU A 282 -0.55 3.82 16.78
CA LEU A 282 0.29 3.35 15.67
C LEU A 282 1.39 4.35 15.31
N ALA A 283 1.25 5.61 15.73
CA ALA A 283 2.25 6.64 15.51
C ALA A 283 3.16 6.80 16.73
N PRO A 284 4.50 6.90 16.56
CA PRO A 284 5.41 7.09 17.70
C PRO A 284 5.12 8.38 18.49
N GLY A 285 5.22 8.31 19.83
CA GLY A 285 5.12 9.48 20.73
C GLY A 285 3.69 9.96 20.97
N THR A 286 2.67 9.11 20.74
CA THR A 286 1.26 9.46 20.90
C THR A 286 0.57 8.80 22.08
N ASP A 287 1.33 8.21 22.98
CA ASP A 287 0.79 7.39 24.08
C ASP A 287 -0.18 8.14 24.99
N GLU A 288 0.11 9.39 25.32
CA GLU A 288 -0.74 10.23 26.14
C GLU A 288 -2.02 10.62 25.40
N THR A 289 -1.90 11.09 24.16
CA THR A 289 -3.05 11.43 23.32
C THR A 289 -4.00 10.24 23.16
N ALA A 290 -3.45 9.05 22.86
CA ALA A 290 -4.23 7.82 22.76
C ALA A 290 -4.94 7.47 24.08
N LEU A 291 -4.29 7.65 25.23
CA LEU A 291 -4.91 7.38 26.53
C LEU A 291 -6.06 8.35 26.83
N ARG A 292 -5.87 9.64 26.60
CA ARG A 292 -6.90 10.67 26.76
C ARG A 292 -8.10 10.40 25.85
N THR A 293 -7.85 10.04 24.59
CA THR A 293 -8.89 9.63 23.64
C THR A 293 -9.66 8.41 24.14
N ALA A 294 -8.98 7.36 24.61
CA ALA A 294 -9.64 6.17 25.17
C ALA A 294 -10.49 6.50 26.40
N ARG A 295 -10.09 7.46 27.21
CA ARG A 295 -10.81 7.97 28.38
C ARG A 295 -11.95 8.93 28.03
N ARG A 296 -12.11 9.28 26.76
CA ARG A 296 -13.11 10.27 26.31
C ARG A 296 -12.89 11.68 26.89
N GLU A 297 -11.64 12.01 27.16
CA GLU A 297 -11.27 13.36 27.53
C GLU A 297 -11.34 14.23 26.28
N VAL A 298 -12.49 14.92 26.13
CA VAL A 298 -12.76 15.80 24.98
C VAL A 298 -12.48 17.22 25.40
N ASP A 299 -11.34 17.75 24.97
CA ASP A 299 -10.99 19.16 25.07
C ASP A 299 -10.24 19.60 23.81
N GLY A 300 -10.08 20.92 23.64
CA GLY A 300 -9.43 21.48 22.45
C GLY A 300 -7.99 20.99 22.25
N ASP A 301 -7.29 20.68 23.33
CA ASP A 301 -5.91 20.17 23.28
C ASP A 301 -5.89 18.70 22.77
N THR A 302 -6.80 17.86 23.23
CA THR A 302 -6.94 16.47 22.75
C THR A 302 -7.37 16.42 21.27
N ASP A 303 -8.33 17.26 20.86
CA ASP A 303 -8.76 17.36 19.49
C ASP A 303 -7.63 17.84 18.56
N SER A 304 -6.89 18.86 19.00
CA SER A 304 -5.73 19.39 18.27
C SER A 304 -4.62 18.34 18.14
N ALA A 305 -4.30 17.62 19.22
CA ALA A 305 -3.30 16.55 19.23
C ALA A 305 -3.72 15.38 18.33
N THR A 306 -5.00 14.99 18.37
CA THR A 306 -5.56 13.97 17.48
C THR A 306 -5.45 14.38 16.02
N GLY A 307 -5.82 15.63 15.69
CA GLY A 307 -5.68 16.21 14.36
C GLY A 307 -4.23 16.19 13.86
N ALA A 308 -3.27 16.54 14.73
CA ALA A 308 -1.85 16.52 14.40
C ALA A 308 -1.32 15.09 14.12
N VAL A 309 -1.78 14.09 14.87
CA VAL A 309 -1.42 12.68 14.58
C VAL A 309 -2.01 12.23 13.26
N MET A 310 -3.27 12.56 12.99
CA MET A 310 -3.90 12.22 11.71
C MET A 310 -3.22 12.91 10.53
N ALA A 311 -2.78 14.15 10.68
CA ALA A 311 -2.02 14.86 9.65
C ALA A 311 -0.71 14.14 9.29
N ARG A 312 -0.04 13.50 10.27
CA ARG A 312 1.16 12.68 10.00
C ARG A 312 0.88 11.47 9.10
N ILE A 313 -0.36 11.04 8.98
CA ILE A 313 -0.77 9.92 8.13
C ILE A 313 -1.25 10.42 6.75
N VAL A 314 -2.10 11.45 6.74
CA VAL A 314 -2.86 11.84 5.55
C VAL A 314 -2.41 13.13 4.88
N ASP A 315 -1.73 14.03 5.59
CA ASP A 315 -1.35 15.33 5.05
C ASP A 315 -0.07 15.22 4.20
N PRO A 316 -0.02 15.77 2.98
CA PRO A 316 1.17 15.73 2.14
C PRO A 316 2.35 16.56 2.69
N GLU A 317 2.10 17.58 3.52
CA GLU A 317 3.16 18.41 4.09
C GLU A 317 3.75 17.79 5.36
N GLN A 318 2.91 17.15 6.19
CA GLN A 318 3.27 16.59 7.48
C GLN A 318 3.43 15.07 7.48
N GLY A 319 3.01 14.41 6.39
CA GLY A 319 3.00 12.95 6.26
C GLY A 319 4.36 12.32 6.57
N VAL A 320 4.37 11.30 7.40
CA VAL A 320 5.56 10.50 7.71
C VAL A 320 5.33 9.03 7.34
N PRO A 321 6.36 8.29 6.94
CA PRO A 321 6.23 6.86 6.73
C PRO A 321 5.84 6.16 8.05
N PRO A 322 5.13 5.02 7.96
CA PRO A 322 4.81 4.23 9.15
C PRO A 322 6.08 3.68 9.80
N ASP A 323 6.07 3.55 11.14
CA ASP A 323 7.09 2.81 11.86
C ASP A 323 6.87 1.30 11.62
N GLU A 324 7.88 0.66 11.01
CA GLU A 324 7.81 -0.75 10.59
C GLU A 324 7.60 -1.70 11.77
N ASP A 325 8.25 -1.47 12.90
CA ASP A 325 8.17 -2.36 14.06
C ASP A 325 6.83 -2.25 14.78
N ILE A 326 6.36 -1.01 14.99
CA ILE A 326 5.06 -0.73 15.59
C ILE A 326 3.94 -1.32 14.73
N THR A 327 3.94 -1.00 13.43
CA THR A 327 2.86 -1.41 12.54
C THR A 327 2.88 -2.90 12.22
N ARG A 328 4.04 -3.54 12.18
CA ARG A 328 4.17 -5.00 12.07
C ARG A 328 3.56 -5.71 13.28
N ALA A 329 3.88 -5.26 14.49
CA ALA A 329 3.32 -5.83 15.71
C ALA A 329 1.81 -5.58 15.81
N ALA A 330 1.35 -4.38 15.50
CA ALA A 330 -0.06 -4.02 15.46
C ALA A 330 -0.85 -4.87 14.45
N ARG A 331 -0.31 -5.07 13.24
CA ARG A 331 -0.90 -5.96 12.23
C ARG A 331 -1.09 -7.36 12.78
N ALA A 332 -0.05 -7.95 13.39
CA ALA A 332 -0.14 -9.30 13.95
C ALA A 332 -1.26 -9.43 14.99
N VAL A 333 -1.44 -8.42 15.86
CA VAL A 333 -2.54 -8.40 16.84
C VAL A 333 -3.90 -8.25 16.16
N LEU A 334 -4.05 -7.36 15.20
CA LEU A 334 -5.31 -7.16 14.47
C LEU A 334 -5.73 -8.40 13.68
N GLU A 335 -4.79 -9.06 13.00
CA GLU A 335 -5.02 -10.34 12.32
C GLU A 335 -5.45 -11.44 13.31
N ALA A 336 -4.80 -11.49 14.49
CA ALA A 336 -5.21 -12.39 15.57
C ALA A 336 -6.62 -12.06 16.07
N VAL A 337 -6.98 -10.79 16.25
CA VAL A 337 -8.34 -10.39 16.63
C VAL A 337 -9.34 -10.90 15.59
N VAL A 338 -9.14 -10.61 14.31
CA VAL A 338 -10.03 -11.04 13.22
C VAL A 338 -10.23 -12.55 13.21
N THR A 339 -9.18 -13.32 13.42
CA THR A 339 -9.24 -14.80 13.36
C THR A 339 -9.90 -15.43 14.59
N HIS A 340 -9.99 -14.71 15.72
CA HIS A 340 -10.55 -15.20 16.98
C HIS A 340 -11.98 -14.75 17.25
N VAL A 341 -12.34 -13.52 16.84
CA VAL A 341 -13.68 -12.99 17.17
C VAL A 341 -14.75 -13.43 16.16
N PRO A 342 -16.05 -13.44 16.53
CA PRO A 342 -17.13 -13.72 15.62
C PRO A 342 -17.22 -12.67 14.51
N ARG A 343 -17.79 -13.07 13.35
CA ARG A 343 -17.83 -12.26 12.12
C ARG A 343 -18.35 -10.85 12.36
N ASN A 344 -19.45 -10.71 13.09
CA ASN A 344 -20.09 -9.41 13.35
C ASN A 344 -19.27 -8.44 14.22
N ARG A 345 -18.07 -8.81 14.67
CA ARG A 345 -17.17 -7.96 15.45
C ARG A 345 -15.87 -7.65 14.73
N ARG A 346 -15.73 -8.08 13.46
CA ARG A 346 -14.45 -7.97 12.71
C ARG A 346 -14.27 -6.63 12.00
N ALA A 347 -15.36 -5.91 11.69
CA ALA A 347 -15.30 -4.71 10.87
C ALA A 347 -14.27 -3.67 11.35
N PRO A 348 -14.21 -3.29 12.66
CA PRO A 348 -13.20 -2.33 13.13
C PRO A 348 -11.76 -2.81 12.98
N ALA A 349 -11.49 -4.10 13.23
CA ALA A 349 -10.15 -4.67 13.08
C ALA A 349 -9.74 -4.75 11.60
N TYR A 350 -10.64 -5.11 10.70
CA TYR A 350 -10.40 -5.06 9.25
C TYR A 350 -10.11 -3.64 8.77
N LEU A 351 -10.86 -2.64 9.27
CA LEU A 351 -10.61 -1.24 8.94
C LEU A 351 -9.21 -0.78 9.37
N LEU A 352 -8.79 -1.11 10.59
CA LEU A 352 -7.45 -0.75 11.07
C LEU A 352 -6.35 -1.47 10.27
N LEU A 353 -6.56 -2.73 9.89
CA LEU A 353 -5.67 -3.45 8.96
C LEU A 353 -5.59 -2.76 7.60
N ALA A 354 -6.72 -2.28 7.08
CA ALA A 354 -6.77 -1.54 5.83
C ALA A 354 -6.01 -0.22 5.91
N LEU A 355 -6.16 0.53 7.00
CA LEU A 355 -5.44 1.78 7.24
C LEU A 355 -3.92 1.55 7.33
N VAL A 356 -3.49 0.52 8.05
CA VAL A 356 -2.07 0.15 8.14
C VAL A 356 -1.53 -0.20 6.75
N ALA A 357 -2.24 -1.04 5.99
CA ALA A 357 -1.84 -1.42 4.65
C ALA A 357 -1.77 -0.21 3.71
N TRP A 358 -2.78 0.67 3.74
CA TRP A 358 -2.78 1.90 2.96
C TRP A 358 -1.62 2.82 3.34
N TRP A 359 -1.35 3.01 4.64
CA TRP A 359 -0.25 3.84 5.11
C TRP A 359 1.12 3.32 4.65
N HIS A 360 1.29 1.98 4.53
CA HIS A 360 2.47 1.36 3.93
C HIS A 360 2.51 1.43 2.39
N GLY A 361 1.48 1.99 1.74
CA GLY A 361 1.39 2.04 0.28
C GLY A 361 0.98 0.71 -0.37
N ASP A 362 0.52 -0.28 0.42
CA ASP A 362 -0.06 -1.53 -0.09
C ASP A 362 -1.55 -1.35 -0.37
N GLY A 363 -1.85 -0.68 -1.49
CA GLY A 363 -3.23 -0.39 -1.91
C GLY A 363 -4.06 -1.65 -2.16
N GLY A 364 -3.42 -2.74 -2.61
CA GLY A 364 -4.10 -4.02 -2.88
C GLY A 364 -4.61 -4.67 -1.59
N LEU A 365 -3.76 -4.79 -0.58
CA LEU A 365 -4.16 -5.30 0.75
C LEU A 365 -5.17 -4.35 1.41
N ALA A 366 -4.98 -3.04 1.29
CA ALA A 366 -5.90 -2.07 1.85
C ALA A 366 -7.31 -2.21 1.26
N ALA A 367 -7.43 -2.34 -0.07
CA ALA A 367 -8.71 -2.55 -0.75
C ALA A 367 -9.41 -3.84 -0.29
N GLU A 368 -8.65 -4.94 -0.17
CA GLU A 368 -9.17 -6.22 0.32
C GLU A 368 -9.72 -6.08 1.75
N ARG A 369 -8.98 -5.48 2.67
CA ARG A 369 -9.40 -5.30 4.06
C ARG A 369 -10.57 -4.33 4.22
N VAL A 370 -10.66 -3.31 3.36
CA VAL A 370 -11.87 -2.45 3.30
C VAL A 370 -13.08 -3.25 2.83
N SER A 371 -12.91 -4.10 1.80
CA SER A 371 -13.98 -4.98 1.32
C SER A 371 -14.45 -5.94 2.42
N ASP A 372 -13.50 -6.55 3.16
CA ASP A 372 -13.81 -7.39 4.33
C ASP A 372 -14.61 -6.64 5.39
N ALA A 373 -14.21 -5.40 5.72
CA ALA A 373 -14.91 -4.57 6.70
C ALA A 373 -16.34 -4.25 6.27
N LEU A 374 -16.53 -3.82 5.01
CA LEU A 374 -17.83 -3.49 4.44
C LEU A 374 -18.71 -4.74 4.20
N GLY A 375 -18.10 -5.91 3.99
CA GLY A 375 -18.81 -7.19 3.95
C GLY A 375 -19.37 -7.61 5.30
N VAL A 376 -18.86 -7.05 6.40
CA VAL A 376 -19.41 -7.22 7.77
C VAL A 376 -20.40 -6.11 8.10
N GLU A 377 -20.07 -4.86 7.80
CA GLU A 377 -20.84 -3.66 8.11
C GLU A 377 -20.84 -2.72 6.88
N PRO A 378 -21.86 -2.83 6.01
CA PRO A 378 -21.91 -2.11 4.73
C PRO A 378 -21.85 -0.58 4.86
N ASP A 379 -22.39 -0.04 5.95
CA ASP A 379 -22.49 1.40 6.21
C ASP A 379 -21.35 1.93 7.10
N TYR A 380 -20.27 1.16 7.28
CA TYR A 380 -19.18 1.57 8.14
C TYR A 380 -18.46 2.81 7.58
N ARG A 381 -18.84 3.98 8.11
CA ARG A 381 -18.47 5.29 7.57
C ARG A 381 -16.96 5.45 7.28
N LEU A 382 -16.10 5.07 8.23
CA LEU A 382 -14.65 5.22 8.05
C LEU A 382 -14.09 4.28 6.97
N ALA A 383 -14.67 3.07 6.83
CA ALA A 383 -14.33 2.15 5.75
C ALA A 383 -14.76 2.69 4.38
N LEU A 384 -15.93 3.33 4.29
CA LEU A 384 -16.40 4.00 3.08
C LEU A 384 -15.49 5.16 2.68
N LEU A 385 -15.03 5.97 3.63
CA LEU A 385 -14.07 7.06 3.38
C LEU A 385 -12.73 6.52 2.87
N LEU A 386 -12.19 5.50 3.52
CA LEU A 386 -10.93 4.88 3.11
C LEU A 386 -11.06 4.23 1.72
N ARG A 387 -12.20 3.57 1.44
CA ARG A 387 -12.51 3.05 0.09
C ARG A 387 -12.48 4.17 -0.94
N GLY A 388 -13.10 5.32 -0.64
CA GLY A 388 -13.08 6.49 -1.51
C GLY A 388 -11.66 6.97 -1.81
N ALA A 389 -10.79 7.03 -0.81
CA ALA A 389 -9.39 7.40 -0.98
C ALA A 389 -8.62 6.37 -1.86
N ILE A 390 -8.80 5.07 -1.60
CA ILE A 390 -8.14 4.01 -2.37
C ILE A 390 -8.61 4.02 -3.83
N VAL A 391 -9.92 4.07 -4.06
CA VAL A 391 -10.51 4.11 -5.41
C VAL A 391 -10.14 5.41 -6.13
N GLY A 392 -10.05 6.53 -5.42
CA GLY A 392 -9.56 7.80 -5.95
C GLY A 392 -8.05 7.84 -6.19
N GLY A 393 -7.31 6.77 -5.89
CA GLY A 393 -5.85 6.71 -6.05
C GLY A 393 -5.10 7.68 -5.15
N VAL A 394 -5.70 8.10 -4.05
CA VAL A 394 -5.06 9.02 -3.09
C VAL A 394 -4.04 8.23 -2.26
N PRO A 395 -2.73 8.46 -2.44
CA PRO A 395 -1.73 7.79 -1.64
C PRO A 395 -1.59 8.45 -0.26
N PRO A 396 -0.92 7.79 0.70
CA PRO A 396 -0.58 8.39 1.99
C PRO A 396 0.19 9.70 1.87
N GLY A 397 0.11 10.56 2.89
CA GLY A 397 0.74 11.87 2.89
C GLY A 397 2.23 11.82 2.59
N TRP A 398 2.97 10.90 3.21
CA TRP A 398 4.42 10.77 3.00
C TRP A 398 4.80 10.40 1.55
N VAL A 399 4.00 9.57 0.87
CA VAL A 399 4.21 9.22 -0.55
C VAL A 399 4.00 10.45 -1.43
N ARG A 400 2.97 11.24 -1.13
CA ARG A 400 2.71 12.50 -1.88
C ARG A 400 3.85 13.50 -1.69
N ARG A 401 4.38 13.61 -0.49
CA ARG A 401 5.52 14.47 -0.18
C ARG A 401 6.80 14.05 -0.92
N GLU A 402 7.12 12.75 -0.93
CA GLU A 402 8.27 12.25 -1.68
C GLU A 402 8.15 12.52 -3.18
N ARG A 403 6.96 12.32 -3.75
CA ARG A 403 6.70 12.63 -5.17
C ARG A 403 6.90 14.11 -5.48
N ALA A 404 6.37 15.00 -4.65
CA ALA A 404 6.55 16.44 -4.81
C ALA A 404 8.04 16.86 -4.76
N SER A 405 8.82 16.28 -3.85
CA SER A 405 10.25 16.53 -3.73
C SER A 405 11.06 16.06 -4.95
N LEU A 406 10.64 14.96 -5.59
CA LEU A 406 11.27 14.45 -6.79
C LEU A 406 11.01 15.33 -8.03
N HIS A 407 9.84 15.96 -8.13
CA HIS A 407 9.50 16.84 -9.25
C HIS A 407 10.07 18.26 -9.06
N GLY A 408 10.08 18.80 -7.83
CA GLY A 408 10.66 20.13 -7.54
C GLY A 408 12.18 20.20 -7.69
N GLY A 409 12.90 19.08 -7.58
CA GLY A 409 14.36 19.01 -7.81
C GLY A 409 14.78 19.08 -9.27
N GLN A 410 13.87 18.91 -10.22
CA GLN A 410 14.17 19.01 -11.65
C GLN A 410 14.10 20.44 -12.20
N GLU A 411 13.35 21.34 -11.55
CA GLU A 411 13.25 22.74 -12.00
C GLU A 411 14.45 23.60 -11.60
N HIS A 412 15.23 23.22 -10.60
CA HIS A 412 16.40 24.00 -10.14
C HIS A 412 17.75 23.57 -10.74
N GLY A 413 17.79 22.44 -11.45
CA GLY A 413 19.02 21.96 -12.12
C GLY A 413 19.24 22.51 -13.55
N GLY A 414 18.30 23.28 -14.09
CA GLY A 414 18.31 23.78 -15.46
C GLY A 414 18.84 25.21 -15.65
N GLN A 415 19.14 25.95 -14.59
CA GLN A 415 19.48 27.40 -14.69
C GLN A 415 20.93 27.77 -14.41
N GLU A 416 21.86 26.83 -14.18
CA GLU A 416 23.28 27.18 -13.88
C GLU A 416 24.28 26.92 -15.02
N HIS A 417 23.85 26.70 -16.26
CA HIS A 417 24.77 26.62 -17.40
C HIS A 417 24.42 27.59 -18.53
N GLY A 418 24.46 28.89 -18.25
CA GLY A 418 24.17 29.89 -19.26
C GLY A 418 24.64 31.29 -18.94
N ALA A 419 25.81 31.47 -18.30
CA ALA A 419 26.44 32.79 -18.18
C ALA A 419 27.94 32.69 -17.89
N GLN A 420 28.72 32.44 -18.94
CA GLN A 420 30.12 32.88 -19.03
C GLN A 420 30.59 32.66 -20.46
N GLU A 421 30.68 33.74 -21.20
CA GLU A 421 31.73 34.13 -22.11
C GLU A 421 31.20 35.15 -23.11
N HIS A 422 31.49 36.41 -22.85
CA HIS A 422 31.89 37.41 -23.85
C HIS A 422 32.42 38.62 -23.07
N GLY A 423 33.73 38.64 -22.91
CA GLY A 423 34.52 39.80 -22.50
C GLY A 423 35.67 39.91 -23.48
N GLY A 424 35.65 40.98 -24.29
CA GLY A 424 36.43 41.22 -25.44
C GLY A 424 37.91 41.40 -25.24
N GLN A 425 38.58 41.48 -26.39
CA GLN A 425 39.70 42.41 -26.60
C GLN A 425 39.88 42.67 -28.11
N GLU A 426 39.61 43.92 -28.45
CA GLU A 426 40.14 44.54 -29.66
C GLU A 426 41.65 44.62 -29.56
N SER A 427 42.35 44.39 -30.68
CA SER A 427 43.58 45.03 -31.01
C SER A 427 43.82 44.96 -32.52
N GLU A 428 44.00 46.14 -33.08
CA GLU A 428 44.42 46.52 -34.42
C GLU A 428 45.70 45.79 -34.95
N GLU A 429 45.77 45.66 -36.25
CA GLU A 429 46.77 46.26 -37.16
C GLU A 429 46.71 45.57 -38.52
N VAL A 430 46.29 46.27 -39.54
CA VAL A 430 47.00 47.01 -40.60
C VAL A 430 47.85 46.13 -41.56
N ALA A 431 47.46 46.24 -42.86
CA ALA A 431 48.20 46.41 -44.12
C ALA A 431 48.73 45.20 -44.88
N ALA A 432 48.35 45.29 -46.16
CA ALA A 432 49.13 45.11 -47.41
C ALA A 432 49.46 43.68 -47.88
N VAL A 433 48.95 43.27 -48.93
CA VAL A 433 49.10 43.41 -50.39
C VAL A 433 48.06 42.62 -51.08
#